data_5d9d1c45f85c1da02cfd44f5e1453dbb
#
_entry.id   5d9d1c45f85c1da02cfd44f5e1453dbb
#
_cell.length_a   1.000
_cell.length_b   1.000
_cell.length_c   1.000
_cell.angle_alpha   90.00
_cell.angle_beta   90.00
_cell.angle_gamma   90.00
#
_symmetry.space_group_name_H-M   'P 1'
#
loop_
_entity.id
_entity.type
_entity.pdbx_description
1 polymer ?
#
loop_
_entity_poly.entity_id
_entity_poly.type
_entity_poly.pdbx_seq_one_letter_code
_entity_poly.pdbx_strand_id
1 'polypeptide(L)'
;MKVALIGASGNAGSRILKELVDRSHTVLALARNIVRIPNLAGVTTRALDVNDRAALGSALKDHDAVISAIKFTAADTQGLIDSVALAGVNRYLVVGGAGSLEIAPGLLEMDSPNFPAHVRPEAAAGARFLSQLRASALDWTYISPSRFFQPGVRTGVFRTGSDQLLTGVDGRSAISFEDFAMAMVDELERPQHSRRRFTVGY
;
A
#
# COMPACT_ATOMS: atom_id res chain seq x y z
N MET A 1 -6.66 -16.85 1.80
CA MET A 1 -6.23 -16.18 3.03
C MET A 1 -7.33 -15.24 3.52
N LYS A 2 -7.35 -14.96 4.82
CA LYS A 2 -8.16 -13.89 5.41
C LYS A 2 -7.35 -12.60 5.46
N VAL A 3 -7.74 -11.59 4.70
CA VAL A 3 -6.99 -10.33 4.56
C VAL A 3 -7.80 -9.17 5.09
N ALA A 4 -7.20 -8.34 5.96
CA ALA A 4 -7.78 -7.05 6.32
C ALA A 4 -7.21 -5.96 5.40
N LEU A 5 -8.09 -5.29 4.64
CA LEU A 5 -7.72 -4.22 3.72
C LEU A 5 -8.18 -2.86 4.27
N ILE A 6 -7.24 -2.06 4.71
CA ILE A 6 -7.47 -0.70 5.21
C ILE A 6 -7.43 0.28 4.02
N GLY A 7 -8.45 1.13 3.91
CA GLY A 7 -8.56 2.08 2.79
C GLY A 7 -9.21 1.46 1.54
N ALA A 8 -10.03 0.43 1.71
CA ALA A 8 -10.67 -0.32 0.64
C ALA A 8 -11.54 0.51 -0.32
N SER A 9 -12.04 1.68 0.10
CA SER A 9 -12.85 2.59 -0.73
C SER A 9 -12.03 3.58 -1.55
N GLY A 10 -10.69 3.58 -1.39
CA GLY A 10 -9.77 4.47 -2.11
C GLY A 10 -9.46 3.98 -3.53
N ASN A 11 -8.74 4.81 -4.30
CA ASN A 11 -8.40 4.48 -5.70
C ASN A 11 -7.60 3.17 -5.81
N ALA A 12 -6.47 3.07 -5.15
CA ALA A 12 -5.68 1.83 -5.13
C ALA A 12 -6.38 0.73 -4.34
N GLY A 13 -6.96 1.06 -3.16
CA GLY A 13 -7.61 0.09 -2.30
C GLY A 13 -8.76 -0.65 -2.97
N SER A 14 -9.57 0.02 -3.80
CA SER A 14 -10.67 -0.64 -4.53
C SER A 14 -10.17 -1.63 -5.59
N ARG A 15 -9.00 -1.38 -6.22
CA ARG A 15 -8.39 -2.32 -7.17
C ARG A 15 -7.74 -3.50 -6.46
N ILE A 16 -7.11 -3.24 -5.31
CA ILE A 16 -6.57 -4.31 -4.45
C ILE A 16 -7.70 -5.19 -3.92
N LEU A 17 -8.83 -4.59 -3.49
CA LEU A 17 -10.01 -5.35 -3.09
C LEU A 17 -10.51 -6.27 -4.20
N LYS A 18 -10.64 -5.71 -5.41
CA LYS A 18 -11.07 -6.50 -6.58
C LYS A 18 -10.11 -7.65 -6.86
N GLU A 19 -8.81 -7.41 -6.90
CA GLU A 19 -7.79 -8.42 -7.17
C GLU A 19 -7.78 -9.53 -6.10
N LEU A 20 -7.95 -9.18 -4.81
CA LEU A 20 -8.08 -10.14 -3.71
C LEU A 20 -9.30 -11.05 -3.89
N VAL A 21 -10.44 -10.47 -4.25
CA VAL A 21 -11.70 -11.24 -4.49
C VAL A 21 -11.57 -12.13 -5.71
N ASP A 22 -11.02 -11.61 -6.81
CA ASP A 22 -10.80 -12.39 -8.05
C ASP A 22 -9.89 -13.60 -7.80
N ARG A 23 -8.99 -13.53 -6.80
CA ARG A 23 -8.13 -14.64 -6.36
C ARG A 23 -8.69 -15.43 -5.15
N SER A 24 -9.96 -15.27 -4.86
CA SER A 24 -10.68 -16.07 -3.84
C SER A 24 -10.18 -15.87 -2.40
N HIS A 25 -9.63 -14.68 -2.07
CA HIS A 25 -9.38 -14.32 -0.68
C HIS A 25 -10.65 -13.87 0.03
N THR A 26 -10.72 -14.13 1.34
CA THR A 26 -11.74 -13.53 2.20
C THR A 26 -11.24 -12.20 2.72
N VAL A 27 -12.01 -11.13 2.56
CA VAL A 27 -11.54 -9.77 2.84
C VAL A 27 -12.43 -9.07 3.87
N LEU A 28 -11.80 -8.52 4.92
CA LEU A 28 -12.39 -7.49 5.75
C LEU A 28 -11.99 -6.12 5.16
N ALA A 29 -12.92 -5.46 4.51
CA ALA A 29 -12.72 -4.17 3.86
C ALA A 29 -13.02 -3.02 4.84
N LEU A 30 -11.98 -2.31 5.27
CA LEU A 30 -12.04 -1.21 6.24
C LEU A 30 -11.94 0.14 5.53
N ALA A 31 -12.88 1.04 5.80
CA ALA A 31 -12.85 2.43 5.33
C ALA A 31 -13.71 3.31 6.23
N ARG A 32 -13.47 4.62 6.24
CA ARG A 32 -14.34 5.59 6.93
C ARG A 32 -15.74 5.65 6.30
N ASN A 33 -15.79 5.58 4.97
CA ASN A 33 -17.03 5.53 4.21
C ASN A 33 -17.09 4.23 3.39
N ILE A 34 -17.95 3.32 3.81
CA ILE A 34 -18.12 1.99 3.20
C ILE A 34 -19.12 1.98 2.03
N VAL A 35 -19.87 3.05 1.81
CA VAL A 35 -20.90 3.13 0.75
C VAL A 35 -20.29 2.92 -0.65
N ARG A 36 -19.01 3.28 -0.82
CA ARG A 36 -18.28 3.11 -2.08
C ARG A 36 -17.71 1.70 -2.29
N ILE A 37 -17.82 0.82 -1.29
CA ILE A 37 -17.31 -0.54 -1.40
C ILE A 37 -18.45 -1.40 -1.95
N PRO A 38 -18.26 -2.05 -3.11
CA PRO A 38 -19.29 -2.90 -3.68
C PRO A 38 -19.58 -4.11 -2.79
N ASN A 39 -20.81 -4.57 -2.80
CA ASN A 39 -21.17 -5.82 -2.14
C ASN A 39 -20.66 -6.99 -2.99
N LEU A 40 -19.65 -7.69 -2.51
CA LEU A 40 -18.95 -8.78 -3.20
C LEU A 40 -18.95 -10.03 -2.31
N ALA A 41 -19.07 -11.20 -2.92
CA ALA A 41 -18.91 -12.46 -2.21
C ALA A 41 -17.53 -12.55 -1.55
N GLY A 42 -17.46 -13.02 -0.32
CA GLY A 42 -16.19 -13.11 0.43
C GLY A 42 -15.69 -11.79 1.03
N VAL A 43 -16.45 -10.69 0.90
CA VAL A 43 -16.10 -9.38 1.48
C VAL A 43 -17.07 -9.04 2.61
N THR A 44 -16.48 -8.71 3.76
CA THR A 44 -17.19 -8.07 4.88
C THR A 44 -16.70 -6.62 4.97
N THR A 45 -17.63 -5.67 5.06
CA THR A 45 -17.29 -4.25 5.17
C THR A 45 -17.48 -3.76 6.61
N ARG A 46 -16.58 -2.89 7.07
CA ARG A 46 -16.69 -2.23 8.37
C ARG A 46 -16.25 -0.78 8.27
N ALA A 47 -17.10 0.13 8.73
CA ALA A 47 -16.74 1.54 8.87
C ALA A 47 -15.79 1.70 10.07
N LEU A 48 -14.61 2.30 9.83
CA LEU A 48 -13.58 2.45 10.85
C LEU A 48 -12.65 3.62 10.52
N ASP A 49 -12.29 4.42 11.53
CA ASP A 49 -11.17 5.35 11.47
C ASP A 49 -9.90 4.63 11.94
N VAL A 50 -8.85 4.64 11.11
CA VAL A 50 -7.56 3.99 11.43
C VAL A 50 -6.86 4.60 12.64
N ASN A 51 -7.23 5.82 13.04
CA ASN A 51 -6.69 6.48 14.22
C ASN A 51 -7.36 6.00 15.53
N ASP A 52 -8.50 5.28 15.46
CA ASP A 52 -9.06 4.55 16.59
C ASP A 52 -8.30 3.22 16.75
N ARG A 53 -7.18 3.28 17.50
CA ARG A 53 -6.27 2.15 17.69
C ARG A 53 -6.96 0.93 18.33
N ALA A 54 -7.91 1.16 19.25
CA ALA A 54 -8.61 0.06 19.93
C ALA A 54 -9.55 -0.68 18.97
N ALA A 55 -10.37 0.09 18.22
CA ALA A 55 -11.27 -0.48 17.23
C ALA A 55 -10.49 -1.15 16.08
N LEU A 56 -9.37 -0.55 15.65
CA LEU A 56 -8.51 -1.12 14.62
C LEU A 56 -7.88 -2.43 15.08
N GLY A 57 -7.21 -2.45 16.24
CA GLY A 57 -6.59 -3.66 16.78
C GLY A 57 -7.58 -4.80 16.94
N SER A 58 -8.81 -4.50 17.42
CA SER A 58 -9.88 -5.50 17.50
C SER A 58 -10.32 -6.01 16.12
N ALA A 59 -10.40 -5.13 15.10
CA ALA A 59 -10.81 -5.50 13.76
C ALA A 59 -9.78 -6.36 13.02
N LEU A 60 -8.49 -6.20 13.34
CA LEU A 60 -7.41 -6.90 12.65
C LEU A 60 -7.14 -8.32 13.17
N LYS A 61 -7.68 -8.69 14.35
CA LYS A 61 -7.47 -10.03 14.91
C LYS A 61 -7.94 -11.14 13.96
N ASP A 62 -7.26 -12.27 14.02
CA ASP A 62 -7.60 -13.49 13.27
C ASP A 62 -7.51 -13.34 11.75
N HIS A 63 -6.72 -12.37 11.26
CA HIS A 63 -6.36 -12.23 9.85
C HIS A 63 -4.95 -12.74 9.58
N ASP A 64 -4.75 -13.32 8.41
CA ASP A 64 -3.44 -13.82 7.96
C ASP A 64 -2.51 -12.66 7.57
N ALA A 65 -3.08 -11.59 7.02
CA ALA A 65 -2.33 -10.40 6.59
C ALA A 65 -3.17 -9.13 6.68
N VAL A 66 -2.47 -8.00 6.77
CA VAL A 66 -3.05 -6.66 6.67
C VAL A 66 -2.46 -5.96 5.45
N ILE A 67 -3.30 -5.29 4.67
CA ILE A 67 -2.89 -4.38 3.60
C ILE A 67 -3.41 -2.98 3.93
N SER A 68 -2.57 -1.95 3.82
CA SER A 68 -3.00 -0.56 3.97
C SER A 68 -2.81 0.26 2.69
N ALA A 69 -3.88 0.93 2.27
CA ALA A 69 -3.96 1.79 1.09
C ALA A 69 -4.57 3.16 1.48
N ILE A 70 -3.87 3.89 2.34
CA ILE A 70 -4.33 5.16 2.95
C ILE A 70 -3.39 6.31 2.62
N LYS A 71 -3.89 7.54 2.78
CA LYS A 71 -3.02 8.72 2.80
C LYS A 71 -2.21 8.76 4.09
N PHE A 72 -0.90 8.92 3.98
CA PHE A 72 0.01 8.93 5.13
C PHE A 72 -0.22 10.11 6.05
N THR A 73 -0.57 11.29 5.49
CA THR A 73 -0.87 12.49 6.27
C THR A 73 -2.20 12.42 7.03
N ALA A 74 -3.05 11.44 6.72
CA ALA A 74 -4.35 11.26 7.36
C ALA A 74 -4.34 10.22 8.48
N ALA A 75 -3.19 9.60 8.78
CA ALA A 75 -3.07 8.52 9.73
C ALA A 75 -1.86 8.70 10.67
N ASP A 76 -2.02 8.25 11.90
CA ASP A 76 -0.91 7.97 12.80
C ASP A 76 -0.25 6.64 12.35
N THR A 77 0.81 6.77 11.52
CA THR A 77 1.46 5.60 10.92
C THR A 77 2.18 4.71 11.93
N GLN A 78 2.69 5.28 13.04
CA GLN A 78 3.25 4.46 14.13
C GLN A 78 2.14 3.70 14.84
N GLY A 79 1.04 4.36 15.17
CA GLY A 79 -0.11 3.72 15.79
C GLY A 79 -0.73 2.61 14.93
N LEU A 80 -0.64 2.74 13.61
CA LEU A 80 -1.06 1.69 12.68
C LEU A 80 -0.15 0.46 12.76
N ILE A 81 1.18 0.64 12.76
CA ILE A 81 2.15 -0.44 12.98
C ILE A 81 1.90 -1.15 14.31
N ASP A 82 1.73 -0.38 15.38
CA ASP A 82 1.47 -0.89 16.73
C ASP A 82 0.18 -1.70 16.77
N SER A 83 -0.89 -1.22 16.11
CA SER A 83 -2.18 -1.92 16.05
C SER A 83 -2.10 -3.26 15.32
N VAL A 84 -1.34 -3.31 14.20
CA VAL A 84 -1.10 -4.56 13.47
C VAL A 84 -0.33 -5.55 14.35
N ALA A 85 0.73 -5.10 15.01
CA ALA A 85 1.54 -5.94 15.90
C ALA A 85 0.71 -6.48 17.09
N LEU A 86 -0.07 -5.61 17.76
CA LEU A 86 -0.91 -5.99 18.90
C LEU A 86 -2.05 -6.94 18.51
N ALA A 87 -2.52 -6.88 17.27
CA ALA A 87 -3.51 -7.83 16.75
C ALA A 87 -2.93 -9.23 16.51
N GLY A 88 -1.61 -9.41 16.60
CA GLY A 88 -0.91 -10.67 16.35
C GLY A 88 -0.77 -11.00 14.85
N VAL A 89 -1.01 -10.02 13.96
CA VAL A 89 -0.85 -10.21 12.51
C VAL A 89 0.59 -9.88 12.12
N ASN A 90 1.29 -10.88 11.62
CA ASN A 90 2.71 -10.72 11.28
C ASN A 90 2.92 -10.07 9.92
N ARG A 91 2.13 -10.46 8.91
CA ARG A 91 2.30 -10.02 7.53
C ARG A 91 1.60 -8.69 7.28
N TYR A 92 2.38 -7.66 6.93
CA TYR A 92 1.87 -6.31 6.70
C TYR A 92 2.36 -5.72 5.38
N LEU A 93 1.45 -5.47 4.43
CA LEU A 93 1.78 -4.87 3.15
C LEU A 93 1.25 -3.42 3.09
N VAL A 94 2.05 -2.53 2.54
CA VAL A 94 1.73 -1.09 2.49
C VAL A 94 1.78 -0.60 1.06
N VAL A 95 0.69 0.04 0.62
CA VAL A 95 0.73 0.88 -0.58
C VAL A 95 1.60 2.09 -0.27
N GLY A 96 2.77 2.08 -0.82
CA GLY A 96 3.80 3.08 -0.61
C GLY A 96 3.63 4.34 -1.47
N GLY A 97 4.70 5.11 -1.57
CA GLY A 97 4.76 6.30 -2.41
C GLY A 97 6.08 6.37 -3.19
N ALA A 98 6.10 7.12 -4.29
CA ALA A 98 7.27 7.34 -5.12
C ALA A 98 8.27 8.34 -4.52
N GLY A 99 7.81 9.25 -3.65
CA GLY A 99 8.60 10.41 -3.21
C GLY A 99 9.93 10.07 -2.53
N SER A 100 10.05 8.90 -1.91
CA SER A 100 11.30 8.44 -1.29
C SER A 100 12.12 7.48 -2.16
N LEU A 101 11.77 7.32 -3.44
CA LEU A 101 12.60 6.61 -4.41
C LEU A 101 13.75 7.49 -4.89
N GLU A 102 14.88 6.88 -5.16
CA GLU A 102 16.05 7.57 -5.74
C GLU A 102 15.85 7.79 -7.24
N ILE A 103 16.15 9.01 -7.69
CA ILE A 103 16.22 9.41 -9.11
C ILE A 103 17.66 9.56 -9.60
N ALA A 104 18.59 9.68 -8.67
CA ALA A 104 20.04 9.62 -8.86
C ALA A 104 20.67 9.19 -7.52
N PRO A 105 21.92 8.74 -7.47
CA PRO A 105 22.58 8.35 -6.23
C PRO A 105 22.47 9.42 -5.15
N GLY A 106 21.76 9.10 -4.04
CA GLY A 106 21.53 9.99 -2.91
C GLY A 106 20.51 11.12 -3.13
N LEU A 107 19.86 11.20 -4.30
CA LEU A 107 18.83 12.19 -4.59
C LEU A 107 17.45 11.52 -4.66
N LEU A 108 16.59 11.88 -3.72
CA LEU A 108 15.21 11.36 -3.70
C LEU A 108 14.31 12.15 -4.66
N GLU A 109 13.28 11.48 -5.15
CA GLU A 109 12.26 12.11 -6.01
C GLU A 109 11.65 13.36 -5.36
N MET A 110 11.33 13.31 -4.05
CA MET A 110 10.74 14.45 -3.33
C MET A 110 11.71 15.64 -3.14
N ASP A 111 13.03 15.44 -3.31
CA ASP A 111 14.04 16.48 -3.21
C ASP A 111 14.37 17.10 -4.57
N SER A 112 13.80 16.56 -5.64
CA SER A 112 13.90 17.12 -6.98
C SER A 112 13.35 18.56 -7.03
N PRO A 113 14.01 19.48 -7.75
CA PRO A 113 13.53 20.86 -7.93
C PRO A 113 12.12 20.95 -8.54
N ASN A 114 11.76 19.95 -9.35
CA ASN A 114 10.46 19.90 -10.05
C ASN A 114 9.38 19.15 -9.27
N PHE A 115 9.67 18.68 -8.04
CA PHE A 115 8.69 17.96 -7.24
C PHE A 115 7.54 18.89 -6.78
N PRO A 116 6.26 18.53 -7.01
CA PRO A 116 5.15 19.41 -6.71
C PRO A 116 5.07 19.72 -5.20
N ALA A 117 5.11 21.00 -4.85
CA ALA A 117 5.14 21.44 -3.45
C ALA A 117 3.95 20.92 -2.63
N HIS A 118 2.75 20.84 -3.23
CA HIS A 118 1.54 20.38 -2.55
C HIS A 118 1.53 18.87 -2.24
N VAL A 119 2.38 18.07 -2.90
CA VAL A 119 2.54 16.63 -2.66
C VAL A 119 3.63 16.34 -1.64
N ARG A 120 4.55 17.28 -1.41
CA ARG A 120 5.70 17.10 -0.52
C ARG A 120 5.35 16.65 0.91
N PRO A 121 4.29 17.17 1.58
CA PRO A 121 3.90 16.68 2.90
C PRO A 121 3.54 15.19 2.93
N GLU A 122 2.82 14.72 1.90
CA GLU A 122 2.46 13.31 1.76
C GLU A 122 3.69 12.43 1.50
N ALA A 123 4.58 12.86 0.61
CA ALA A 123 5.84 12.17 0.32
C ALA A 123 6.72 12.04 1.57
N ALA A 124 6.87 13.11 2.34
CA ALA A 124 7.62 13.12 3.59
C ALA A 124 7.00 12.21 4.66
N ALA A 125 5.66 12.20 4.76
CA ALA A 125 4.95 11.29 5.66
C ALA A 125 5.15 9.83 5.25
N GLY A 126 5.12 9.52 3.95
CA GLY A 126 5.41 8.18 3.42
C GLY A 126 6.85 7.72 3.68
N ALA A 127 7.83 8.62 3.57
CA ALA A 127 9.22 8.32 3.90
C ALA A 127 9.38 8.02 5.40
N ARG A 128 8.72 8.79 6.29
CA ARG A 128 8.70 8.50 7.73
C ARG A 128 8.07 7.15 8.03
N PHE A 129 6.94 6.82 7.39
CA PHE A 129 6.29 5.53 7.57
C PHE A 129 7.21 4.37 7.18
N LEU A 130 7.92 4.48 6.05
CA LEU A 130 8.92 3.48 5.66
C LEU A 130 10.04 3.33 6.71
N SER A 131 10.51 4.44 7.29
CA SER A 131 11.51 4.40 8.36
C SER A 131 10.98 3.71 9.63
N GLN A 132 9.72 3.96 10.01
CA GLN A 132 9.05 3.30 11.14
C GLN A 132 8.88 1.80 10.89
N LEU A 133 8.50 1.39 9.66
CA LEU A 133 8.42 -0.02 9.29
C LEU A 133 9.78 -0.72 9.41
N ARG A 134 10.86 -0.07 8.96
CA ARG A 134 12.23 -0.60 9.09
C ARG A 134 12.64 -0.85 10.53
N ALA A 135 12.14 -0.04 11.47
CA ALA A 135 12.38 -0.20 12.90
C ALA A 135 11.45 -1.23 13.57
N SER A 136 10.38 -1.66 12.91
CA SER A 136 9.41 -2.60 13.46
C SER A 136 9.86 -4.05 13.37
N ALA A 137 9.23 -4.93 14.16
CA ALA A 137 9.46 -6.37 14.11
C ALA A 137 8.54 -7.11 13.12
N LEU A 138 7.58 -6.42 12.48
CA LEU A 138 6.64 -7.03 11.54
C LEU A 138 7.35 -7.58 10.30
N ASP A 139 6.77 -8.57 9.68
CA ASP A 139 7.10 -8.99 8.31
C ASP A 139 6.38 -8.06 7.33
N TRP A 140 6.97 -6.90 7.11
CA TRP A 140 6.39 -5.88 6.26
C TRP A 140 6.93 -5.89 4.84
N THR A 141 6.11 -5.44 3.90
CA THR A 141 6.54 -5.05 2.56
C THR A 141 5.93 -3.68 2.21
N TYR A 142 6.78 -2.75 1.77
CA TYR A 142 6.38 -1.42 1.33
C TYR A 142 6.52 -1.34 -0.19
N ILE A 143 5.39 -1.28 -0.92
CA ILE A 143 5.41 -1.29 -2.39
C ILE A 143 5.28 0.15 -2.89
N SER A 144 6.38 0.69 -3.42
CA SER A 144 6.40 2.03 -4.02
C SER A 144 5.88 1.99 -5.45
N PRO A 145 4.82 2.74 -5.80
CA PRO A 145 4.41 2.90 -7.18
C PRO A 145 5.41 3.78 -7.94
N SER A 146 5.34 3.74 -9.26
CA SER A 146 5.92 4.76 -10.12
C SER A 146 5.25 6.13 -9.91
N ARG A 147 5.88 7.21 -10.44
CA ARG A 147 5.43 8.62 -10.26
C ARG A 147 3.97 8.83 -10.67
N PHE A 148 3.58 8.36 -11.87
CA PHE A 148 2.21 8.42 -12.34
C PHE A 148 1.47 7.14 -11.94
N PHE A 149 0.82 7.21 -10.78
CA PHE A 149 0.02 6.15 -10.19
C PHE A 149 -1.46 6.51 -10.37
N GLN A 150 -2.13 5.91 -11.36
CA GLN A 150 -3.44 6.32 -11.84
C GLN A 150 -4.27 5.15 -12.37
N PRO A 151 -5.58 5.32 -12.61
CA PRO A 151 -6.38 4.29 -13.27
C PRO A 151 -5.83 3.94 -14.65
N GLY A 152 -5.90 2.66 -15.02
CA GLY A 152 -5.43 2.20 -16.32
C GLY A 152 -5.94 0.81 -16.66
N VAL A 153 -5.17 0.06 -17.40
CA VAL A 153 -5.48 -1.31 -17.82
C VAL A 153 -4.73 -2.29 -16.92
N ARG A 154 -5.35 -3.41 -16.60
CA ARG A 154 -4.73 -4.58 -15.98
C ARG A 154 -4.01 -5.37 -17.08
N THR A 155 -2.74 -5.06 -17.30
CA THR A 155 -1.95 -5.69 -18.36
C THR A 155 -1.27 -6.98 -17.90
N GLY A 156 -0.93 -7.06 -16.63
CA GLY A 156 -0.11 -8.14 -16.07
C GLY A 156 1.36 -8.06 -16.47
N VAL A 157 1.77 -6.98 -17.12
CA VAL A 157 3.16 -6.79 -17.58
C VAL A 157 3.71 -5.52 -16.95
N PHE A 158 4.60 -5.69 -16.00
CA PHE A 158 5.29 -4.60 -15.30
C PHE A 158 6.66 -5.07 -14.82
N ARG A 159 7.53 -4.11 -14.50
CA ARG A 159 8.85 -4.36 -13.92
C ARG A 159 8.80 -4.14 -12.41
N THR A 160 9.70 -4.82 -11.71
CA THR A 160 9.99 -4.57 -10.30
C THR A 160 11.40 -4.03 -10.16
N GLY A 161 11.62 -3.21 -9.13
CA GLY A 161 12.92 -2.67 -8.75
C GLY A 161 13.02 -2.54 -7.24
N SER A 162 14.10 -1.99 -6.72
CA SER A 162 14.32 -1.82 -5.28
C SER A 162 14.01 -0.40 -4.81
N ASP A 163 15.02 0.43 -4.68
CA ASP A 163 14.92 1.79 -4.14
C ASP A 163 14.91 2.89 -5.22
N GLN A 164 15.15 2.55 -6.49
CA GLN A 164 15.19 3.48 -7.60
C GLN A 164 13.82 3.67 -8.25
N LEU A 165 13.54 4.88 -8.69
CA LEU A 165 12.35 5.19 -9.48
C LEU A 165 12.46 4.49 -10.85
N LEU A 166 11.49 3.66 -11.17
CA LEU A 166 11.42 3.04 -12.49
C LEU A 166 10.92 4.04 -13.53
N THR A 167 11.61 4.07 -14.67
CA THR A 167 11.26 4.91 -15.81
C THR A 167 11.25 4.07 -17.08
N GLY A 168 10.22 4.24 -17.90
CA GLY A 168 10.10 3.58 -19.20
C GLY A 168 11.09 4.16 -20.22
N VAL A 169 11.18 3.50 -21.38
CA VAL A 169 12.03 3.94 -22.50
C VAL A 169 11.63 5.32 -23.05
N ASP A 170 10.38 5.71 -22.82
CA ASP A 170 9.83 7.01 -23.16
C ASP A 170 10.13 8.11 -22.14
N GLY A 171 10.90 7.81 -21.10
CA GLY A 171 11.20 8.71 -19.98
C GLY A 171 10.08 8.84 -18.95
N ARG A 172 8.94 8.15 -19.12
CA ARG A 172 7.80 8.23 -18.23
C ARG A 172 7.88 7.19 -17.11
N SER A 173 7.65 7.63 -15.88
CA SER A 173 7.52 6.72 -14.72
C SER A 173 6.04 6.53 -14.40
N ALA A 174 5.46 5.37 -14.74
CA ALA A 174 4.04 5.11 -14.61
C ALA A 174 3.73 3.67 -14.20
N ILE A 175 2.60 3.50 -13.51
CA ILE A 175 1.96 2.21 -13.22
C ILE A 175 0.45 2.43 -13.05
N SER A 176 -0.38 1.51 -13.56
CA SER A 176 -1.82 1.53 -13.30
C SER A 176 -2.13 1.07 -11.88
N PHE A 177 -3.26 1.52 -11.32
CA PHE A 177 -3.76 0.97 -10.05
C PHE A 177 -4.03 -0.53 -10.17
N GLU A 178 -4.43 -0.97 -11.35
CA GLU A 178 -4.79 -2.35 -11.66
C GLU A 178 -3.57 -3.27 -11.64
N ASP A 179 -2.46 -2.90 -12.31
CA ASP A 179 -1.23 -3.68 -12.28
C ASP A 179 -0.51 -3.59 -10.93
N PHE A 180 -0.60 -2.45 -10.26
CA PHE A 180 -0.11 -2.31 -8.90
C PHE A 180 -0.86 -3.24 -7.94
N ALA A 181 -2.18 -3.39 -8.09
CA ALA A 181 -2.96 -4.32 -7.29
C ALA A 181 -2.53 -5.78 -7.52
N MET A 182 -2.20 -6.14 -8.77
CA MET A 182 -1.61 -7.45 -9.07
C MET A 182 -0.29 -7.65 -8.32
N ALA A 183 0.65 -6.69 -8.41
CA ALA A 183 1.93 -6.77 -7.73
C ALA A 183 1.78 -6.90 -6.19
N MET A 184 0.78 -6.19 -5.61
CA MET A 184 0.45 -6.27 -4.19
C MET A 184 -0.03 -7.67 -3.80
N VAL A 185 -0.93 -8.27 -4.58
CA VAL A 185 -1.47 -9.60 -4.27
C VAL A 185 -0.47 -10.70 -4.64
N ASP A 186 0.34 -10.54 -5.68
CA ASP A 186 1.46 -11.44 -5.98
C ASP A 186 2.44 -11.52 -4.80
N GLU A 187 2.80 -10.38 -4.20
CA GLU A 187 3.70 -10.30 -3.04
C GLU A 187 3.04 -10.87 -1.78
N LEU A 188 1.70 -10.75 -1.64
CA LEU A 188 0.96 -11.37 -0.54
C LEU A 188 1.00 -12.90 -0.63
N GLU A 189 0.75 -13.46 -1.82
CA GLU A 189 0.65 -14.90 -2.05
C GLU A 189 2.02 -15.59 -2.11
N ARG A 190 3.02 -14.88 -2.64
CA ARG A 190 4.38 -15.36 -2.86
C ARG A 190 5.39 -14.32 -2.39
N PRO A 191 5.60 -14.17 -1.07
CA PRO A 191 6.49 -13.16 -0.51
C PRO A 191 7.92 -13.28 -1.04
N GLN A 192 8.40 -12.22 -1.67
CA GLN A 192 9.78 -12.08 -2.17
C GLN A 192 10.53 -10.95 -1.45
N HIS A 193 9.79 -10.05 -0.81
CA HIS A 193 10.32 -8.79 -0.28
C HIS A 193 9.98 -8.63 1.22
N SER A 194 10.20 -9.70 2.02
CA SER A 194 10.05 -9.64 3.48
C SER A 194 10.97 -8.58 4.08
N ARG A 195 10.40 -7.69 4.88
CA ARG A 195 11.06 -6.56 5.54
C ARG A 195 11.83 -5.64 4.58
N ARG A 196 11.25 -5.44 3.38
CA ARG A 196 11.85 -4.64 2.31
C ARG A 196 10.85 -3.72 1.64
N ARG A 197 11.38 -2.69 1.02
CA ARG A 197 10.70 -1.96 -0.04
C ARG A 197 11.04 -2.59 -1.38
N PHE A 198 10.08 -2.58 -2.28
CA PHE A 198 10.33 -2.70 -3.71
C PHE A 198 9.45 -1.71 -4.47
N THR A 199 9.79 -1.45 -5.73
CA THR A 199 9.02 -0.57 -6.60
C THR A 199 8.48 -1.32 -7.80
N VAL A 200 7.36 -0.81 -8.36
CA VAL A 200 6.71 -1.34 -9.55
C VAL A 200 6.48 -0.24 -10.58
N GLY A 201 6.64 -0.57 -11.86
CA GLY A 201 6.47 0.38 -12.96
C GLY A 201 6.56 -0.27 -14.33
N TYR A 202 6.19 0.48 -15.34
CA TYR A 202 6.36 0.08 -16.76
C TYR A 202 7.74 0.37 -17.29
#